data_80c040b24f50567c9226c75b5d80b50a
#
_entry.id   80c040b24f50567c9226c75b5d80b50a
#
_cell.length_a   1.000
_cell.length_b   1.000
_cell.length_c   1.000
_cell.angle_alpha   90.00
_cell.angle_beta   90.00
_cell.angle_gamma   90.00
#
_symmetry.space_group_name_H-M   'P 1'
#
loop_
_entity.id
_entity.type
_entity.pdbx_description
1 polymer ?
#
loop_
_entity_poly.entity_id
_entity_poly.type
_entity_poly.pdbx_seq_one_letter_code
_entity_poly.pdbx_strand_id
1 'polypeptide(L)'
;MTHSVSVLILPGLGNSGSEHWQSHWQREHGYSRVEQADWDRPTLRDWLSNLGQAVNAQSRGVVLVAHSLACSLVAHFAQTRPDRVLGAFLVSPADVESERCTPEEARCFSPIPLTPLPFPAHVVASSNDPYVDRDRAEFFATSWGAGFTDIGAFGHINASSGLGAWPEGHAQFRACLAHWALA
;
A
#
# COMPACT_ATOMS: atom_id res chain seq x y z
N MET A 1 -19.56 0.52 20.47
CA MET A 1 -19.93 0.29 19.07
C MET A 1 -18.62 0.10 18.31
N THR A 2 -18.34 -1.12 17.83
CA THR A 2 -17.16 -1.39 17.00
C THR A 2 -17.36 -0.65 15.68
N HIS A 3 -16.62 0.42 15.46
CA HIS A 3 -16.58 1.11 14.17
C HIS A 3 -15.85 0.19 13.18
N SER A 4 -16.58 -0.72 12.55
CA SER A 4 -15.96 -1.54 11.50
C SER A 4 -15.60 -0.62 10.33
N VAL A 5 -14.31 -0.53 10.05
CA VAL A 5 -13.77 0.21 8.89
C VAL A 5 -13.92 -0.61 7.61
N SER A 6 -13.98 0.06 6.46
CA SER A 6 -13.81 -0.59 5.17
C SER A 6 -12.31 -0.72 4.85
N VAL A 7 -11.88 -1.89 4.38
CA VAL A 7 -10.50 -2.10 3.93
C VAL A 7 -10.45 -2.14 2.41
N LEU A 8 -9.64 -1.27 1.82
CA LEU A 8 -9.37 -1.24 0.39
C LEU A 8 -7.97 -1.79 0.09
N ILE A 9 -7.93 -2.83 -0.73
CA ILE A 9 -6.70 -3.41 -1.28
C ILE A 9 -6.28 -2.61 -2.51
N LEU A 10 -5.03 -2.16 -2.52
CA LEU A 10 -4.43 -1.40 -3.62
C LEU A 10 -3.24 -2.18 -4.18
N PRO A 11 -3.43 -2.95 -5.26
CA PRO A 11 -2.31 -3.59 -5.96
C PRO A 11 -1.36 -2.59 -6.63
N GLY A 12 -0.12 -3.02 -6.83
CA GLY A 12 0.87 -2.26 -7.60
C GLY A 12 0.82 -2.53 -9.10
N LEU A 13 1.91 -2.21 -9.81
CA LEU A 13 2.09 -2.46 -11.24
C LEU A 13 1.84 -3.94 -11.55
N GLY A 14 1.13 -4.23 -12.65
CA GLY A 14 0.80 -5.59 -13.07
C GLY A 14 -0.29 -6.28 -12.25
N ASN A 15 -0.95 -5.57 -11.31
CA ASN A 15 -1.96 -6.12 -10.40
C ASN A 15 -1.40 -7.17 -9.41
N SER A 16 -2.25 -7.73 -8.59
CA SER A 16 -1.96 -8.84 -7.66
C SER A 16 -2.74 -10.08 -8.09
N GLY A 17 -2.03 -11.06 -8.66
CA GLY A 17 -2.63 -12.31 -9.12
C GLY A 17 -3.18 -13.17 -7.98
N SER A 18 -3.77 -14.34 -8.32
CA SER A 18 -4.47 -15.23 -7.38
C SER A 18 -3.63 -15.66 -6.18
N GLU A 19 -2.31 -15.85 -6.39
CA GLU A 19 -1.37 -16.33 -5.37
C GLU A 19 -0.73 -15.21 -4.55
N HIS A 20 -1.04 -13.96 -4.85
CA HIS A 20 -0.56 -12.81 -4.09
C HIS A 20 -1.33 -12.69 -2.77
N TRP A 21 -0.65 -12.36 -1.66
CA TRP A 21 -1.28 -12.20 -0.34
C TRP A 21 -2.46 -11.24 -0.32
N GLN A 22 -2.43 -10.17 -1.12
CA GLN A 22 -3.56 -9.24 -1.25
C GLN A 22 -4.81 -9.94 -1.79
N SER A 23 -4.66 -10.86 -2.75
CA SER A 23 -5.78 -11.64 -3.30
C SER A 23 -6.29 -12.68 -2.31
N HIS A 24 -5.41 -13.27 -1.49
CA HIS A 24 -5.83 -14.11 -0.38
C HIS A 24 -6.63 -13.30 0.65
N TRP A 25 -6.14 -12.16 1.10
CA TRP A 25 -6.85 -11.31 2.07
C TRP A 25 -8.20 -10.84 1.54
N GLN A 26 -8.30 -10.50 0.25
CA GLN A 26 -9.56 -10.16 -0.38
C GLN A 26 -10.59 -11.29 -0.26
N ARG A 27 -10.18 -12.54 -0.57
CA ARG A 27 -11.07 -13.70 -0.50
C ARG A 27 -11.44 -14.10 0.91
N GLU A 28 -10.46 -14.10 1.82
CA GLU A 28 -10.62 -14.62 3.18
C GLU A 28 -11.32 -13.64 4.12
N HIS A 29 -11.11 -12.34 3.91
CA HIS A 29 -11.62 -11.31 4.82
C HIS A 29 -12.66 -10.39 4.18
N GLY A 30 -13.01 -10.60 2.92
CA GLY A 30 -14.02 -9.80 2.23
C GLY A 30 -13.58 -8.36 1.95
N TYR A 31 -12.27 -8.09 1.87
CA TYR A 31 -11.75 -6.77 1.55
C TYR A 31 -12.04 -6.41 0.09
N SER A 32 -12.25 -5.13 -0.18
CA SER A 32 -12.53 -4.65 -1.54
C SER A 32 -11.24 -4.24 -2.24
N ARG A 33 -11.14 -4.55 -3.54
CA ARG A 33 -10.00 -4.10 -4.37
C ARG A 33 -10.34 -2.79 -5.06
N VAL A 34 -9.38 -1.89 -5.12
CA VAL A 34 -9.44 -0.73 -6.02
C VAL A 34 -9.00 -1.20 -7.39
N GLU A 35 -9.92 -1.19 -8.35
CA GLU A 35 -9.64 -1.62 -9.72
C GLU A 35 -9.01 -0.47 -10.52
N GLN A 36 -8.10 -0.83 -11.44
CA GLN A 36 -7.45 0.08 -12.36
C GLN A 36 -7.79 -0.30 -13.81
N ALA A 37 -7.90 0.69 -14.69
CA ALA A 37 -8.22 0.45 -16.09
C ALA A 37 -7.04 -0.18 -16.86
N ASP A 38 -5.82 0.18 -16.51
CA ASP A 38 -4.58 -0.36 -17.07
C ASP A 38 -3.59 -0.61 -15.94
N TRP A 39 -3.23 -1.87 -15.73
CA TRP A 39 -2.30 -2.30 -14.71
C TRP A 39 -0.84 -2.26 -15.16
N ASP A 40 -0.62 -2.34 -16.47
CA ASP A 40 0.72 -2.47 -17.05
C ASP A 40 1.27 -1.11 -17.54
N ARG A 41 0.39 -0.19 -17.85
CA ARG A 41 0.73 1.19 -18.26
C ARG A 41 -0.04 2.20 -17.43
N PRO A 42 0.29 2.30 -16.13
CA PRO A 42 -0.44 3.16 -15.20
C PRO A 42 -0.24 4.63 -15.54
N THR A 43 -1.24 5.46 -15.26
CA THR A 43 -1.07 6.90 -15.13
C THR A 43 -1.45 7.32 -13.71
N LEU A 44 -0.66 8.20 -13.11
CA LEU A 44 -0.93 8.71 -11.76
C LEU A 44 -2.34 9.33 -11.68
N ARG A 45 -2.73 10.07 -12.71
CA ARG A 45 -4.04 10.73 -12.77
C ARG A 45 -5.19 9.74 -12.70
N ASP A 46 -5.16 8.68 -13.51
CA ASP A 46 -6.25 7.71 -13.58
C ASP A 46 -6.32 6.88 -12.30
N TRP A 47 -5.15 6.48 -11.78
CA TRP A 47 -5.09 5.74 -10.52
C TRP A 47 -5.58 6.56 -9.33
N LEU A 48 -5.26 7.87 -9.27
CA LEU A 48 -5.81 8.79 -8.25
C LEU A 48 -7.32 8.92 -8.37
N SER A 49 -7.84 9.05 -9.61
CA SER A 49 -9.28 9.13 -9.85
C SER A 49 -10.01 7.88 -9.36
N ASN A 50 -9.49 6.70 -9.72
CA ASN A 50 -10.09 5.41 -9.34
C ASN A 50 -10.04 5.20 -7.82
N LEU A 51 -8.92 5.53 -7.17
CA LEU A 51 -8.82 5.48 -5.71
C LEU A 51 -9.82 6.44 -5.05
N GLY A 52 -9.93 7.67 -5.53
CA GLY A 52 -10.90 8.65 -5.02
C GLY A 52 -12.35 8.15 -5.14
N GLN A 53 -12.72 7.57 -6.28
CA GLN A 53 -14.04 6.98 -6.48
C GLN A 53 -14.28 5.80 -5.52
N ALA A 54 -13.30 4.89 -5.38
CA ALA A 54 -13.40 3.75 -4.48
C ALA A 54 -13.56 4.16 -3.01
N VAL A 55 -12.81 5.17 -2.55
CA VAL A 55 -12.93 5.74 -1.19
C VAL A 55 -14.31 6.36 -0.98
N ASN A 56 -14.78 7.15 -1.96
CA ASN A 56 -16.09 7.83 -1.86
C ASN A 56 -17.27 6.87 -1.90
N ALA A 57 -17.12 5.73 -2.56
CA ALA A 57 -18.16 4.68 -2.62
C ALA A 57 -18.37 3.95 -1.28
N GLN A 58 -17.42 4.06 -0.34
CA GLN A 58 -17.57 3.41 0.97
C GLN A 58 -18.52 4.19 1.86
N SER A 59 -19.39 3.49 2.59
CA SER A 59 -20.28 4.10 3.58
C SER A 59 -19.58 4.43 4.90
N ARG A 60 -18.40 3.87 5.15
CA ARG A 60 -17.60 3.97 6.38
C ARG A 60 -16.23 4.59 6.10
N GLY A 61 -15.50 4.92 7.16
CA GLY A 61 -14.09 5.28 7.04
C GLY A 61 -13.25 4.12 6.47
N VAL A 62 -12.20 4.44 5.77
CA VAL A 62 -11.42 3.52 4.93
C VAL A 62 -10.02 3.34 5.48
N VAL A 63 -9.52 2.11 5.50
CA VAL A 63 -8.10 1.81 5.67
C VAL A 63 -7.56 1.26 4.34
N LEU A 64 -6.44 1.82 3.91
CA LEU A 64 -5.77 1.45 2.66
C LEU A 64 -4.69 0.40 2.92
N VAL A 65 -4.70 -0.69 2.14
CA VAL A 65 -3.66 -1.74 2.17
C VAL A 65 -2.99 -1.76 0.80
N ALA A 66 -1.87 -1.05 0.71
CA ALA A 66 -1.17 -0.84 -0.55
C ALA A 66 0.09 -1.69 -0.67
N HIS A 67 0.40 -2.11 -1.90
CA HIS A 67 1.62 -2.83 -2.23
C HIS A 67 2.38 -2.11 -3.36
N SER A 68 3.72 -2.06 -3.24
CA SER A 68 4.60 -1.62 -4.31
C SER A 68 4.30 -0.18 -4.79
N LEU A 69 4.03 0.00 -6.09
CA LEU A 69 3.67 1.28 -6.73
C LEU A 69 2.48 1.97 -6.05
N ALA A 70 1.53 1.19 -5.52
CA ALA A 70 0.37 1.76 -4.84
C ALA A 70 0.72 2.47 -3.53
N CYS A 71 1.90 2.25 -2.95
CA CYS A 71 2.36 3.05 -1.80
C CYS A 71 2.63 4.50 -2.21
N SER A 72 3.24 4.72 -3.39
CA SER A 72 3.39 6.07 -3.97
C SER A 72 2.03 6.69 -4.30
N LEU A 73 1.09 5.90 -4.82
CA LEU A 73 -0.29 6.36 -5.04
C LEU A 73 -0.93 6.89 -3.74
N VAL A 74 -0.76 6.18 -2.63
CA VAL A 74 -1.27 6.61 -1.32
C VAL A 74 -0.63 7.94 -0.90
N ALA A 75 0.68 8.11 -1.07
CA ALA A 75 1.38 9.34 -0.75
C ALA A 75 0.85 10.53 -1.59
N HIS A 76 0.60 10.33 -2.88
CA HIS A 76 -0.02 11.35 -3.74
C HIS A 76 -1.47 11.64 -3.34
N PHE A 77 -2.26 10.60 -3.08
CA PHE A 77 -3.65 10.77 -2.68
C PHE A 77 -3.79 11.52 -1.34
N ALA A 78 -2.86 11.31 -0.42
CA ALA A 78 -2.80 11.99 0.87
C ALA A 78 -2.68 13.52 0.74
N GLN A 79 -2.10 14.03 -0.38
CA GLN A 79 -2.02 15.48 -0.63
C GLN A 79 -3.40 16.13 -0.80
N THR A 80 -4.43 15.35 -1.15
CA THR A 80 -5.82 15.82 -1.23
C THR A 80 -6.49 15.92 0.15
N ARG A 81 -5.81 15.51 1.22
CA ARG A 81 -6.30 15.43 2.61
C ARG A 81 -7.66 14.71 2.70
N PRO A 82 -7.72 13.43 2.33
CA PRO A 82 -8.97 12.68 2.26
C PRO A 82 -9.53 12.39 3.66
N ASP A 83 -10.61 13.05 4.06
CA ASP A 83 -11.22 12.92 5.40
C ASP A 83 -11.69 11.50 5.74
N ARG A 84 -11.92 10.68 4.71
CA ARG A 84 -12.43 9.32 4.88
C ARG A 84 -11.35 8.26 5.06
N VAL A 85 -10.08 8.57 4.79
CA VAL A 85 -8.96 7.66 5.01
C VAL A 85 -8.52 7.76 6.46
N LEU A 86 -8.65 6.66 7.17
CA LEU A 86 -8.39 6.55 8.61
C LEU A 86 -7.02 5.92 8.92
N GLY A 87 -6.36 5.32 7.93
CA GLY A 87 -5.05 4.72 8.09
C GLY A 87 -4.55 4.03 6.82
N ALA A 88 -3.26 3.72 6.77
CA ALA A 88 -2.65 3.01 5.64
C ALA A 88 -1.60 1.99 6.08
N PHE A 89 -1.67 0.77 5.53
CA PHE A 89 -0.67 -0.29 5.66
C PHE A 89 0.04 -0.43 4.32
N LEU A 90 1.32 -0.07 4.29
CA LEU A 90 2.12 0.16 3.08
C LEU A 90 3.22 -0.90 2.99
N VAL A 91 3.11 -1.81 2.02
CA VAL A 91 4.00 -2.96 1.90
C VAL A 91 4.92 -2.82 0.69
N SER A 92 6.22 -2.95 0.90
CA SER A 92 7.26 -2.88 -0.14
C SER A 92 7.11 -1.64 -1.03
N PRO A 93 7.18 -0.41 -0.50
CA PRO A 93 7.00 0.80 -1.30
C PRO A 93 8.09 0.90 -2.38
N ALA A 94 7.72 0.76 -3.66
CA ALA A 94 8.66 0.84 -4.76
C ALA A 94 9.27 2.25 -4.88
N ASP A 95 10.59 2.33 -5.08
CA ASP A 95 11.29 3.61 -5.31
C ASP A 95 11.19 4.02 -6.79
N VAL A 96 10.08 4.67 -7.14
CA VAL A 96 9.80 5.15 -8.51
C VAL A 96 10.77 6.23 -9.00
N GLU A 97 11.63 6.75 -8.13
CA GLU A 97 12.68 7.72 -8.46
C GLU A 97 14.00 7.04 -8.83
N SER A 98 14.14 5.74 -8.54
CA SER A 98 15.34 4.97 -8.83
C SER A 98 15.27 4.31 -10.21
N GLU A 99 16.12 4.76 -11.14
CA GLU A 99 16.25 4.12 -12.45
C GLU A 99 16.75 2.67 -12.38
N ARG A 100 17.49 2.35 -11.32
CA ARG A 100 18.02 1.01 -11.08
C ARG A 100 16.95 0.04 -10.60
N CYS A 101 16.03 0.53 -9.76
CA CYS A 101 15.11 -0.33 -9.01
C CYS A 101 13.75 -0.45 -9.68
N THR A 102 13.32 0.52 -10.49
CA THR A 102 11.91 0.61 -10.88
C THR A 102 11.75 0.72 -12.40
N PRO A 103 10.79 -0.04 -12.99
CA PRO A 103 10.47 0.02 -14.42
C PRO A 103 10.02 1.43 -14.84
N GLU A 104 10.26 1.75 -16.12
CA GLU A 104 9.93 3.06 -16.70
C GLU A 104 8.45 3.40 -16.56
N GLU A 105 7.58 2.41 -16.72
CA GLU A 105 6.12 2.56 -16.64
C GLU A 105 5.64 3.11 -15.28
N ALA A 106 6.36 2.81 -14.20
CA ALA A 106 6.02 3.28 -12.85
C ALA A 106 6.55 4.70 -12.55
N ARG A 107 7.45 5.25 -13.37
CA ARG A 107 8.10 6.55 -13.12
C ARG A 107 7.17 7.75 -13.22
N CYS A 108 6.01 7.59 -13.87
CA CYS A 108 5.00 8.64 -13.90
C CYS A 108 4.41 8.97 -12.51
N PHE A 109 4.74 8.18 -11.47
CA PHE A 109 4.43 8.47 -10.06
C PHE A 109 5.51 9.29 -9.35
N SER A 110 6.60 9.63 -10.02
CA SER A 110 7.64 10.55 -9.52
C SER A 110 7.22 12.01 -9.75
N PRO A 111 7.63 12.96 -8.84
CA PRO A 111 8.31 12.72 -7.57
C PRO A 111 7.37 12.21 -6.48
N ILE A 112 7.89 11.34 -5.61
CA ILE A 112 7.11 10.82 -4.47
C ILE A 112 6.93 11.94 -3.43
N PRO A 113 5.69 12.27 -2.99
CA PRO A 113 5.49 13.20 -1.89
C PRO A 113 6.12 12.70 -0.59
N LEU A 114 7.04 13.48 -0.03
CA LEU A 114 7.79 13.18 1.20
C LEU A 114 7.30 14.05 2.38
N THR A 115 5.99 14.16 2.53
CA THR A 115 5.36 14.90 3.63
C THR A 115 4.61 13.95 4.55
N PRO A 116 4.48 14.25 5.85
CA PRO A 116 3.70 13.43 6.76
C PRO A 116 2.29 13.16 6.22
N LEU A 117 1.87 11.90 6.30
CA LEU A 117 0.52 11.51 5.92
C LEU A 117 -0.49 12.09 6.93
N PRO A 118 -1.68 12.54 6.51
CA PRO A 118 -2.70 13.10 7.41
C PRO A 118 -3.45 12.03 8.23
N PHE A 119 -3.03 10.78 8.15
CA PHE A 119 -3.58 9.62 8.86
C PHE A 119 -2.45 8.70 9.33
N PRO A 120 -2.66 7.88 10.36
CA PRO A 120 -1.64 6.94 10.81
C PRO A 120 -1.31 5.92 9.72
N ALA A 121 -0.03 5.56 9.62
CA ALA A 121 0.43 4.60 8.63
C ALA A 121 1.53 3.69 9.18
N HIS A 122 1.71 2.55 8.52
CA HIS A 122 2.79 1.61 8.82
C HIS A 122 3.39 1.07 7.53
N VAL A 123 4.72 1.14 7.41
CA VAL A 123 5.48 0.60 6.29
C VAL A 123 6.07 -0.75 6.67
N VAL A 124 5.88 -1.74 5.83
CA VAL A 124 6.53 -3.05 5.92
C VAL A 124 7.48 -3.20 4.74
N ALA A 125 8.74 -3.48 5.02
CA ALA A 125 9.79 -3.64 4.02
C ALA A 125 10.49 -4.98 4.13
N SER A 126 11.24 -5.33 3.11
CA SER A 126 12.12 -6.50 3.04
C SER A 126 13.54 -6.05 2.76
N SER A 127 14.52 -6.68 3.42
CA SER A 127 15.94 -6.30 3.34
C SER A 127 16.60 -6.61 2.00
N ASN A 128 15.95 -7.41 1.14
CA ASN A 128 16.46 -7.77 -0.20
C ASN A 128 15.45 -7.48 -1.32
N ASP A 129 14.61 -6.46 -1.13
CA ASP A 129 13.64 -6.04 -2.14
C ASP A 129 14.37 -5.48 -3.38
N PRO A 130 14.12 -5.98 -4.61
CA PRO A 130 14.78 -5.48 -5.81
C PRO A 130 14.28 -4.10 -6.27
N TYR A 131 13.14 -3.63 -5.77
CA TYR A 131 12.49 -2.38 -6.21
C TYR A 131 12.66 -1.21 -5.23
N VAL A 132 13.25 -1.47 -4.06
CA VAL A 132 13.58 -0.44 -3.07
C VAL A 132 14.68 -0.92 -2.15
N ASP A 133 15.71 -0.11 -1.93
CA ASP A 133 16.68 -0.40 -0.89
C ASP A 133 16.02 -0.25 0.50
N ARG A 134 16.39 -1.12 1.45
CA ARG A 134 15.82 -1.11 2.82
C ARG A 134 15.86 0.27 3.48
N ASP A 135 17.01 0.96 3.37
CA ASP A 135 17.17 2.29 3.97
C ASP A 135 16.31 3.35 3.27
N ARG A 136 16.03 3.16 1.99
CA ARG A 136 15.11 4.02 1.24
C ARG A 136 13.65 3.79 1.68
N ALA A 137 13.26 2.56 1.95
CA ALA A 137 11.94 2.25 2.50
C ALA A 137 11.76 2.84 3.90
N GLU A 138 12.79 2.80 4.76
CA GLU A 138 12.79 3.42 6.08
C GLU A 138 12.75 4.96 5.98
N PHE A 139 13.43 5.54 5.00
CA PHE A 139 13.36 6.97 4.70
C PHE A 139 11.93 7.40 4.30
N PHE A 140 11.25 6.61 3.47
CA PHE A 140 9.84 6.86 3.15
C PHE A 140 8.96 6.81 4.41
N ALA A 141 9.11 5.77 5.23
CA ALA A 141 8.36 5.65 6.48
C ALA A 141 8.56 6.88 7.37
N THR A 142 9.81 7.31 7.56
CA THR A 142 10.15 8.50 8.36
C THR A 142 9.52 9.77 7.79
N SER A 143 9.62 9.97 6.47
CA SER A 143 9.08 11.15 5.79
C SER A 143 7.55 11.21 5.90
N TRP A 144 6.89 10.06 5.84
CA TRP A 144 5.43 9.93 5.96
C TRP A 144 4.92 9.94 7.40
N GLY A 145 5.81 9.94 8.40
CA GLY A 145 5.43 9.83 9.82
C GLY A 145 4.83 8.46 10.16
N ALA A 146 5.19 7.44 9.40
CA ALA A 146 4.69 6.07 9.53
C ALA A 146 5.58 5.22 10.46
N GLY A 147 4.98 4.21 11.10
CA GLY A 147 5.74 3.13 11.70
C GLY A 147 6.50 2.32 10.64
N PHE A 148 7.56 1.60 11.04
CA PHE A 148 8.40 0.82 10.14
C PHE A 148 8.67 -0.58 10.69
N THR A 149 8.62 -1.60 9.82
CA THR A 149 9.05 -2.96 10.12
C THR A 149 9.79 -3.54 8.92
N ASP A 150 11.00 -4.04 9.15
CA ASP A 150 11.73 -4.91 8.22
C ASP A 150 11.43 -6.36 8.61
N ILE A 151 10.86 -7.14 7.70
CA ILE A 151 10.52 -8.55 7.93
C ILE A 151 11.64 -9.52 7.53
N GLY A 152 12.81 -9.00 7.14
CA GLY A 152 13.94 -9.80 6.63
C GLY A 152 13.91 -9.98 5.11
N ALA A 153 14.61 -10.99 4.62
CA ALA A 153 14.87 -11.20 3.19
C ALA A 153 13.72 -11.97 2.52
N PHE A 154 12.63 -11.29 2.18
CA PHE A 154 11.45 -11.85 1.50
C PHE A 154 11.21 -11.27 0.09
N GLY A 155 12.25 -10.72 -0.55
CA GLY A 155 12.11 -10.11 -1.87
C GLY A 155 11.12 -8.95 -1.86
N HIS A 156 10.25 -8.85 -2.87
CA HIS A 156 9.28 -7.76 -3.00
C HIS A 156 7.96 -8.00 -2.24
N ILE A 157 7.94 -8.91 -1.29
CA ILE A 157 6.74 -9.30 -0.52
C ILE A 157 5.53 -9.49 -1.46
N ASN A 158 5.73 -10.27 -2.53
CA ASN A 158 4.72 -10.56 -3.56
C ASN A 158 4.47 -12.09 -3.66
N ALA A 159 3.78 -12.54 -4.69
CA ALA A 159 3.51 -13.97 -4.90
C ALA A 159 4.80 -14.82 -4.95
N SER A 160 5.91 -14.29 -5.51
CA SER A 160 7.20 -15.00 -5.59
C SER A 160 7.91 -15.13 -4.24
N SER A 161 7.46 -14.42 -3.22
CA SER A 161 8.04 -14.48 -1.87
C SER A 161 7.65 -15.75 -1.09
N GLY A 162 6.71 -16.54 -1.62
CA GLY A 162 6.28 -17.79 -1.00
C GLY A 162 5.47 -17.64 0.29
N LEU A 163 4.92 -16.45 0.55
CA LEU A 163 4.17 -16.13 1.77
C LEU A 163 2.72 -16.64 1.76
N GLY A 164 2.18 -17.01 0.59
CA GLY A 164 0.79 -17.43 0.44
C GLY A 164 -0.18 -16.38 0.98
N ALA A 165 -1.06 -16.78 1.89
CA ALA A 165 -2.00 -15.86 2.55
C ALA A 165 -1.35 -14.89 3.55
N TRP A 166 -0.09 -15.06 3.86
CA TRP A 166 0.71 -14.24 4.76
C TRP A 166 0.02 -13.92 6.10
N PRO A 167 -0.27 -14.94 6.92
CA PRO A 167 -1.00 -14.75 8.18
C PRO A 167 -0.27 -13.84 9.16
N GLU A 168 1.09 -13.83 9.18
CA GLU A 168 1.89 -12.94 10.02
C GLU A 168 1.71 -11.47 9.61
N GLY A 169 1.68 -11.19 8.31
CA GLY A 169 1.43 -9.84 7.79
C GLY A 169 0.01 -9.37 8.11
N HIS A 170 -0.99 -10.27 8.00
CA HIS A 170 -2.34 -9.94 8.40
C HIS A 170 -2.46 -9.68 9.91
N ALA A 171 -1.78 -10.47 10.73
CA ALA A 171 -1.73 -10.23 12.19
C ALA A 171 -1.10 -8.88 12.51
N GLN A 172 -0.03 -8.49 11.81
CA GLN A 172 0.60 -7.17 11.94
C GLN A 172 -0.35 -6.05 11.51
N PHE A 173 -1.04 -6.22 10.39
CA PHE A 173 -2.09 -5.27 9.95
C PHE A 173 -3.18 -5.10 11.01
N ARG A 174 -3.68 -6.20 11.58
CA ARG A 174 -4.66 -6.16 12.68
C ARG A 174 -4.13 -5.46 13.93
N ALA A 175 -2.87 -5.64 14.27
CA ALA A 175 -2.21 -4.93 15.36
C ALA A 175 -2.13 -3.42 15.10
N CYS A 176 -1.86 -3.01 13.85
CA CYS A 176 -1.91 -1.60 13.45
C CYS A 176 -3.32 -1.02 13.61
N LEU A 177 -4.37 -1.73 13.16
CA LEU A 177 -5.76 -1.28 13.35
C LEU A 177 -6.10 -1.08 14.82
N ALA A 178 -5.68 -1.99 15.69
CA ALA A 178 -5.90 -1.88 17.14
C ALA A 178 -5.15 -0.66 17.73
N HIS A 179 -3.90 -0.45 17.31
CA HIS A 179 -3.10 0.69 17.72
C HIS A 179 -3.69 2.03 17.29
N TRP A 180 -4.30 2.08 16.11
CA TRP A 180 -4.98 3.26 15.57
C TRP A 180 -6.41 3.44 16.10
N ALA A 181 -6.86 2.57 17.00
CA ALA A 181 -8.24 2.52 17.54
C ALA A 181 -9.32 2.30 16.44
N LEU A 182 -9.01 1.51 15.42
CA LEU A 182 -9.87 1.20 14.27
C LEU A 182 -10.33 -0.28 14.24
N ALA A 183 -9.95 -1.11 15.21
CA ALA A 183 -10.29 -2.54 15.28
C ALA A 183 -11.69 -2.78 15.84
#